data_43601e6b5b1be1d81a4016854f7d5b1a
#
_entry.id   43601e6b5b1be1d81a4016854f7d5b1a
#
_cell.length_a   1.000
_cell.length_b   1.000
_cell.length_c   1.000
_cell.angle_alpha   90.00
_cell.angle_beta   90.00
_cell.angle_gamma   90.00
#
_symmetry.space_group_name_H-M   'P 1'
#
loop_
_entity.id
_entity.type
_entity.pdbx_description
1 polymer ?
#
loop_
_entity_poly.entity_id
_entity_poly.type
_entity_poly.pdbx_seq_one_letter_code
_entity_poly.pdbx_strand_id
1 'polypeptide(L)'
;MFPDGKSFKLSGLNVCSDLNGGKFSELSDELQDKIRYYKIRAITFQKDSSENLKFEIFERLNTGSVQLNDQELRNCLYRGNFNIALKEMAEDPDFMFICGLKSPDKRMKDKELVLRFCAFYHKTYLNYKAPMRNFLNAEAREKRDISDKDLTELKSAFKNSCQIIRSAFGKNAFKRFYKGKDGQPNGYWEPKKFNTSLYDILMYSFAKEDKNKVYQNLDSVKEALVALMTEDQEFVDAIELSTSSVQAVTLRFDKWRLTLQSIIGIIVDPNNQTVNHTCPEIRI
;
A
#
# COMPACT_ATOMS: atom_id res chain seq x y z
N MET A 1 -7.51 -20.36 -28.06
CA MET A 1 -6.19 -20.14 -28.68
C MET A 1 -5.68 -18.83 -28.11
N PHE A 2 -4.52 -18.83 -27.48
CA PHE A 2 -3.92 -17.58 -27.02
C PHE A 2 -3.44 -16.74 -28.22
N PRO A 3 -3.32 -15.40 -28.08
CA PRO A 3 -2.89 -14.53 -29.17
C PRO A 3 -1.54 -14.91 -29.78
N ASP A 4 -0.67 -15.60 -29.01
CA ASP A 4 0.65 -16.05 -29.41
C ASP A 4 0.67 -17.49 -30.06
N GLY A 5 -0.50 -18.06 -30.29
CA GLY A 5 -0.64 -19.38 -30.94
C GLY A 5 -0.24 -20.58 -30.07
N LYS A 6 0.16 -20.37 -28.84
CA LYS A 6 0.53 -21.46 -27.90
C LYS A 6 -0.72 -22.13 -27.35
N SER A 7 -0.77 -23.45 -27.41
CA SER A 7 -1.82 -24.24 -26.74
C SER A 7 -1.48 -24.40 -25.26
N PHE A 8 -2.44 -24.16 -24.41
CA PHE A 8 -2.26 -24.38 -22.97
C PHE A 8 -2.40 -25.87 -22.63
N LYS A 9 -1.69 -26.31 -21.60
CA LYS A 9 -1.78 -27.69 -21.08
C LYS A 9 -2.57 -27.69 -19.78
N LEU A 10 -3.38 -28.72 -19.59
CA LEU A 10 -4.09 -28.95 -18.34
C LEU A 10 -3.10 -29.17 -17.19
N SER A 11 -3.33 -28.57 -16.04
CA SER A 11 -2.47 -28.74 -14.87
C SER A 11 -3.26 -28.54 -13.56
N GLY A 12 -2.81 -29.17 -12.49
CA GLY A 12 -3.42 -29.04 -11.17
C GLY A 12 -4.75 -29.76 -11.01
N LEU A 13 -5.08 -30.74 -11.87
CA LEU A 13 -6.28 -31.53 -11.77
C LEU A 13 -6.10 -32.60 -10.68
N ASN A 14 -6.94 -32.57 -9.65
CA ASN A 14 -6.92 -33.55 -8.55
C ASN A 14 -7.83 -34.75 -8.84
N VAL A 15 -9.00 -34.51 -9.46
CA VAL A 15 -10.01 -35.56 -9.74
C VAL A 15 -9.72 -36.29 -11.07
N CYS A 16 -9.27 -35.57 -12.08
CA CYS A 16 -8.88 -36.13 -13.38
C CYS A 16 -7.37 -35.99 -13.59
N SER A 17 -6.58 -36.49 -12.65
CA SER A 17 -5.12 -36.34 -12.62
C SER A 17 -4.41 -36.91 -13.83
N ASP A 18 -4.99 -37.93 -14.46
CA ASP A 18 -4.56 -38.55 -15.70
C ASP A 18 -4.56 -37.60 -16.89
N LEU A 19 -5.35 -36.53 -16.85
CA LEU A 19 -5.42 -35.51 -17.91
C LEU A 19 -4.37 -34.40 -17.72
N ASN A 20 -3.62 -34.38 -16.61
CA ASN A 20 -2.56 -33.37 -16.41
C ASN A 20 -1.48 -33.50 -17.49
N GLY A 21 -1.08 -32.34 -18.04
CA GLY A 21 -0.10 -32.24 -19.13
C GLY A 21 -0.70 -32.35 -20.51
N GLY A 22 -1.95 -32.83 -20.63
CA GLY A 22 -2.68 -32.95 -21.88
C GLY A 22 -3.16 -31.59 -22.44
N LYS A 23 -3.41 -31.54 -23.74
CA LYS A 23 -4.00 -30.39 -24.44
C LYS A 23 -5.48 -30.65 -24.71
N PHE A 24 -6.26 -29.58 -24.93
CA PHE A 24 -7.67 -29.70 -25.29
C PHE A 24 -7.90 -30.61 -26.49
N SER A 25 -7.04 -30.54 -27.54
CA SER A 25 -7.12 -31.37 -28.72
C SER A 25 -6.81 -32.85 -28.50
N GLU A 26 -6.22 -33.18 -27.38
CA GLU A 26 -5.84 -34.58 -27.02
C GLU A 26 -6.89 -35.23 -26.11
N LEU A 27 -7.94 -34.48 -25.71
CA LEU A 27 -9.07 -35.01 -24.94
C LEU A 27 -10.01 -35.82 -25.85
N SER A 28 -10.75 -36.77 -25.25
CA SER A 28 -11.83 -37.46 -25.95
C SER A 28 -12.91 -36.48 -26.42
N ASP A 29 -13.61 -36.82 -27.52
CA ASP A 29 -14.67 -36.00 -28.08
C ASP A 29 -15.73 -35.65 -27.03
N GLU A 30 -16.08 -36.59 -26.16
CA GLU A 30 -17.01 -36.38 -25.06
C GLU A 30 -16.54 -35.30 -24.08
N LEU A 31 -15.26 -35.31 -23.72
CA LEU A 31 -14.69 -34.29 -22.81
C LEU A 31 -14.54 -32.93 -23.50
N GLN A 32 -14.16 -32.91 -24.77
CA GLN A 32 -14.13 -31.68 -25.54
C GLN A 32 -15.52 -31.03 -25.61
N ASP A 33 -16.56 -31.84 -25.87
CA ASP A 33 -17.94 -31.35 -25.92
C ASP A 33 -18.47 -30.89 -24.57
N LYS A 34 -18.14 -31.59 -23.48
CA LYS A 34 -18.44 -31.11 -22.10
C LYS A 34 -17.85 -29.74 -21.83
N ILE A 35 -16.63 -29.49 -22.30
CA ILE A 35 -15.98 -28.17 -22.15
C ILE A 35 -16.60 -27.14 -23.08
N ARG A 36 -16.87 -27.46 -24.35
CA ARG A 36 -17.48 -26.54 -25.33
C ARG A 36 -18.87 -26.09 -24.94
N TYR A 37 -19.69 -27.01 -24.39
CA TYR A 37 -21.10 -26.73 -24.04
C TYR A 37 -21.26 -26.43 -22.55
N TYR A 38 -20.18 -26.24 -21.80
CA TYR A 38 -20.27 -25.87 -20.39
C TYR A 38 -20.92 -24.49 -20.23
N LYS A 39 -22.00 -24.45 -19.46
CA LYS A 39 -22.76 -23.20 -19.24
C LYS A 39 -22.07 -22.34 -18.20
N ILE A 40 -21.64 -21.16 -18.60
CA ILE A 40 -21.08 -20.14 -17.71
C ILE A 40 -22.15 -19.13 -17.38
N ARG A 41 -22.42 -18.89 -16.09
CA ARG A 41 -23.23 -17.74 -15.67
C ARG A 41 -22.39 -16.49 -15.74
N ALA A 42 -22.85 -15.47 -16.47
CA ALA A 42 -22.21 -14.17 -16.54
C ALA A 42 -23.14 -13.11 -15.93
N ILE A 43 -22.56 -12.23 -15.10
CA ILE A 43 -23.22 -11.02 -14.61
C ILE A 43 -22.57 -9.84 -15.30
N THR A 44 -23.36 -9.07 -16.06
CA THR A 44 -22.87 -7.93 -16.81
C THR A 44 -23.30 -6.65 -16.10
N PHE A 45 -22.33 -5.78 -15.80
CA PHE A 45 -22.61 -4.44 -15.31
C PHE A 45 -22.77 -3.47 -16.48
N GLN A 46 -23.77 -2.63 -16.40
CA GLN A 46 -23.94 -1.57 -17.38
C GLN A 46 -22.91 -0.46 -17.14
N LYS A 47 -22.61 0.32 -18.18
CA LYS A 47 -21.57 1.35 -18.13
C LYS A 47 -21.87 2.45 -17.10
N ASP A 48 -23.14 2.73 -16.86
CA ASP A 48 -23.68 3.73 -15.95
C ASP A 48 -23.87 3.23 -14.50
N SER A 49 -23.63 1.94 -14.23
CA SER A 49 -23.67 1.41 -12.88
C SER A 49 -22.63 2.11 -11.99
N SER A 50 -23.04 2.49 -10.76
CA SER A 50 -22.14 3.15 -9.82
C SER A 50 -20.92 2.25 -9.49
N GLU A 51 -19.75 2.83 -9.37
CA GLU A 51 -18.52 2.09 -9.08
C GLU A 51 -18.57 1.41 -7.70
N ASN A 52 -19.23 2.04 -6.72
CA ASN A 52 -19.43 1.43 -5.40
C ASN A 52 -20.30 0.18 -5.51
N LEU A 53 -21.36 0.21 -6.33
CA LEU A 53 -22.20 -0.95 -6.56
C LEU A 53 -21.44 -2.09 -7.24
N LYS A 54 -20.59 -1.78 -8.22
CA LYS A 54 -19.73 -2.78 -8.86
C LYS A 54 -18.83 -3.46 -7.84
N PHE A 55 -18.20 -2.67 -6.94
CA PHE A 55 -17.33 -3.20 -5.90
C PHE A 55 -18.09 -4.10 -4.92
N GLU A 56 -19.25 -3.66 -4.41
CA GLU A 56 -20.10 -4.46 -3.50
C GLU A 56 -20.56 -5.77 -4.13
N ILE A 57 -21.01 -5.73 -5.39
CA ILE A 57 -21.48 -6.94 -6.06
C ILE A 57 -20.33 -7.91 -6.28
N PHE A 58 -19.16 -7.42 -6.70
CA PHE A 58 -17.97 -8.24 -6.82
C PHE A 58 -17.59 -8.91 -5.48
N GLU A 59 -17.66 -8.16 -4.39
CA GLU A 59 -17.41 -8.69 -3.04
C GLU A 59 -18.43 -9.79 -2.67
N ARG A 60 -19.72 -9.56 -2.92
CA ARG A 60 -20.79 -10.55 -2.65
C ARG A 60 -20.69 -11.80 -3.52
N LEU A 61 -20.27 -11.64 -4.76
CA LEU A 61 -20.08 -12.77 -5.69
C LEU A 61 -18.78 -13.54 -5.44
N ASN A 62 -17.86 -12.92 -4.71
CA ASN A 62 -16.57 -13.49 -4.35
C ASN A 62 -16.67 -14.54 -3.24
N THR A 63 -17.63 -15.46 -3.36
CA THR A 63 -17.92 -16.51 -2.38
C THR A 63 -17.20 -17.83 -2.66
N GLY A 64 -16.23 -17.81 -3.60
CA GLY A 64 -15.43 -18.99 -3.95
C GLY A 64 -14.51 -19.44 -2.81
N SER A 65 -13.85 -20.59 -2.99
CA SER A 65 -12.94 -21.18 -2.00
C SER A 65 -11.74 -20.26 -1.62
N VAL A 66 -11.36 -19.36 -2.50
CA VAL A 66 -10.33 -18.32 -2.24
C VAL A 66 -10.92 -16.95 -2.59
N GLN A 67 -11.36 -16.24 -1.55
CA GLN A 67 -11.89 -14.88 -1.73
C GLN A 67 -10.77 -13.90 -2.15
N LEU A 68 -11.08 -13.05 -3.13
CA LEU A 68 -10.22 -11.92 -3.50
C LEU A 68 -10.23 -10.88 -2.36
N ASN A 69 -9.07 -10.33 -2.06
CA ASN A 69 -8.98 -9.20 -1.15
C ASN A 69 -9.30 -7.86 -1.87
N ASP A 70 -9.39 -6.78 -1.10
CA ASP A 70 -9.72 -5.46 -1.62
C ASP A 70 -8.79 -4.98 -2.73
N GLN A 71 -7.48 -5.28 -2.63
CA GLN A 71 -6.53 -4.86 -3.66
C GLN A 71 -6.63 -5.68 -4.94
N GLU A 72 -6.90 -6.97 -4.83
CA GLU A 72 -7.18 -7.82 -5.97
C GLU A 72 -8.47 -7.37 -6.69
N LEU A 73 -9.49 -6.95 -5.93
CA LEU A 73 -10.71 -6.35 -6.48
C LEU A 73 -10.41 -5.02 -7.21
N ARG A 74 -9.64 -4.12 -6.60
CA ARG A 74 -9.21 -2.85 -7.25
C ARG A 74 -8.45 -3.12 -8.53
N ASN A 75 -7.55 -4.10 -8.53
CA ASN A 75 -6.78 -4.49 -9.72
C ASN A 75 -7.65 -4.97 -10.88
N CYS A 76 -8.79 -5.58 -10.59
CA CYS A 76 -9.77 -5.98 -11.60
C CYS A 76 -10.61 -4.82 -12.11
N LEU A 77 -11.08 -3.94 -11.21
CA LEU A 77 -12.08 -2.91 -11.50
C LEU A 77 -11.48 -1.63 -12.10
N TYR A 78 -10.29 -1.22 -11.62
CA TYR A 78 -9.68 0.07 -11.99
C TYR A 78 -8.44 -0.14 -12.87
N ARG A 79 -8.59 -0.89 -13.97
CA ARG A 79 -7.51 -1.13 -14.93
C ARG A 79 -7.14 0.16 -15.66
N GLY A 80 -5.84 0.49 -15.71
CA GLY A 80 -5.29 1.67 -16.37
C GLY A 80 -3.78 1.78 -16.16
N ASN A 81 -3.16 2.85 -16.67
CA ASN A 81 -1.73 3.11 -16.53
C ASN A 81 -1.30 3.26 -15.07
N PHE A 82 -2.16 3.83 -14.22
CA PHE A 82 -1.91 3.93 -12.78
C PHE A 82 -1.72 2.55 -12.13
N ASN A 83 -2.55 1.58 -12.50
CA ASN A 83 -2.46 0.23 -11.95
C ASN A 83 -1.18 -0.50 -12.39
N ILE A 84 -0.69 -0.22 -13.61
CA ILE A 84 0.61 -0.71 -14.07
C ILE A 84 1.73 -0.08 -13.23
N ALA A 85 1.65 1.22 -12.98
CA ALA A 85 2.64 1.94 -12.17
C ALA A 85 2.68 1.47 -10.71
N LEU A 86 1.55 1.12 -10.10
CA LEU A 86 1.53 0.52 -8.76
C LEU A 86 2.36 -0.76 -8.71
N LYS A 87 2.29 -1.58 -9.77
CA LYS A 87 3.12 -2.78 -9.88
C LYS A 87 4.60 -2.46 -9.99
N GLU A 88 4.97 -1.54 -10.87
CA GLU A 88 6.37 -1.13 -11.08
C GLU A 88 6.98 -0.54 -9.80
N MET A 89 6.25 0.32 -9.08
CA MET A 89 6.68 0.88 -7.80
C MET A 89 6.80 -0.20 -6.71
N ALA A 90 5.91 -1.20 -6.68
CA ALA A 90 6.00 -2.31 -5.74
C ALA A 90 7.22 -3.22 -5.98
N GLU A 91 7.76 -3.21 -7.19
CA GLU A 91 8.97 -3.96 -7.58
C GLU A 91 10.26 -3.12 -7.40
N ASP A 92 10.18 -1.87 -6.89
CA ASP A 92 11.36 -1.05 -6.60
C ASP A 92 12.24 -1.73 -5.54
N PRO A 93 13.58 -1.86 -5.78
CA PRO A 93 14.46 -2.59 -4.87
C PRO A 93 14.57 -1.98 -3.48
N ASP A 94 14.50 -0.65 -3.34
CA ASP A 94 14.54 0.04 -2.05
C ASP A 94 13.25 -0.21 -1.28
N PHE A 95 12.10 -0.14 -1.97
CA PHE A 95 10.80 -0.46 -1.39
C PHE A 95 10.74 -1.92 -0.91
N MET A 96 11.13 -2.87 -1.75
CA MET A 96 11.15 -4.28 -1.37
C MET A 96 12.05 -4.52 -0.15
N PHE A 97 13.21 -3.87 -0.11
CA PHE A 97 14.14 -3.99 1.02
C PHE A 97 13.54 -3.47 2.33
N ILE A 98 12.98 -2.25 2.35
CA ILE A 98 12.41 -1.65 3.57
C ILE A 98 11.13 -2.34 4.04
N CYS A 99 10.38 -2.95 3.11
CA CYS A 99 9.21 -3.78 3.43
C CYS A 99 9.57 -5.23 3.81
N GLY A 100 10.83 -5.62 3.67
CA GLY A 100 11.29 -6.99 3.96
C GLY A 100 10.78 -8.03 2.97
N LEU A 101 10.45 -7.63 1.74
CA LEU A 101 9.93 -8.50 0.69
C LEU A 101 11.08 -9.16 -0.08
N LYS A 102 10.96 -10.46 -0.33
CA LYS A 102 11.90 -11.22 -1.17
C LYS A 102 11.41 -11.36 -2.62
N SER A 103 10.13 -11.23 -2.83
CA SER A 103 9.45 -11.30 -4.12
C SER A 103 8.14 -10.54 -4.03
N PRO A 104 7.52 -10.14 -5.16
CA PRO A 104 6.19 -9.53 -5.17
C PRO A 104 5.16 -10.38 -4.42
N ASP A 105 4.27 -9.72 -3.68
CA ASP A 105 3.25 -10.40 -2.89
C ASP A 105 2.17 -10.99 -3.79
N LYS A 106 1.89 -12.30 -3.65
CA LYS A 106 0.89 -13.01 -4.45
C LYS A 106 -0.54 -12.48 -4.25
N ARG A 107 -0.81 -11.88 -3.10
CA ARG A 107 -2.09 -11.30 -2.71
C ARG A 107 -2.09 -9.77 -2.87
N MET A 108 -1.11 -9.20 -3.58
CA MET A 108 -1.00 -7.78 -3.92
C MET A 108 -0.96 -6.82 -2.71
N LYS A 109 -0.52 -7.27 -1.52
CA LYS A 109 -0.38 -6.41 -0.34
C LYS A 109 0.67 -5.33 -0.54
N ASP A 110 1.73 -5.64 -1.26
CA ASP A 110 2.75 -4.70 -1.71
C ASP A 110 2.16 -3.56 -2.54
N LYS A 111 1.29 -3.87 -3.50
CA LYS A 111 0.59 -2.87 -4.33
C LYS A 111 -0.40 -2.04 -3.52
N GLU A 112 -1.03 -2.61 -2.49
CA GLU A 112 -1.89 -1.85 -1.58
C GLU A 112 -1.08 -0.83 -0.78
N LEU A 113 0.13 -1.19 -0.32
CA LEU A 113 1.03 -0.25 0.36
C LEU A 113 1.41 0.91 -0.58
N VAL A 114 1.78 0.61 -1.83
CA VAL A 114 2.06 1.67 -2.82
C VAL A 114 0.84 2.56 -3.04
N LEU A 115 -0.37 1.97 -3.18
CA LEU A 115 -1.61 2.73 -3.33
C LEU A 115 -1.90 3.62 -2.11
N ARG A 116 -1.59 3.17 -0.89
CA ARG A 116 -1.72 3.99 0.33
C ARG A 116 -0.81 5.22 0.26
N PHE A 117 0.45 5.04 -0.15
CA PHE A 117 1.35 6.16 -0.38
C PHE A 117 0.75 7.14 -1.40
N CYS A 118 0.30 6.67 -2.56
CA CYS A 118 -0.27 7.51 -3.61
C CYS A 118 -1.49 8.30 -3.10
N ALA A 119 -2.37 7.65 -2.34
CA ALA A 119 -3.57 8.29 -1.81
C ALA A 119 -3.25 9.41 -0.82
N PHE A 120 -2.31 9.20 0.10
CA PHE A 120 -1.85 10.26 1.00
C PHE A 120 -1.04 11.34 0.25
N TYR A 121 -0.23 10.96 -0.73
CA TYR A 121 0.53 11.91 -1.54
C TYR A 121 -0.37 12.87 -2.30
N HIS A 122 -1.44 12.39 -2.94
CA HIS A 122 -2.33 13.23 -3.75
C HIS A 122 -3.41 13.97 -2.91
N LYS A 123 -3.95 13.30 -1.88
CA LYS A 123 -5.11 13.84 -1.15
C LYS A 123 -4.76 14.44 0.21
N THR A 124 -3.51 14.30 0.69
CA THR A 124 -3.07 14.59 2.05
C THR A 124 -3.86 13.85 3.14
N TYR A 125 -3.26 13.68 4.32
CA TYR A 125 -3.93 13.08 5.47
C TYR A 125 -5.06 13.95 6.05
N LEU A 126 -5.02 15.28 5.81
CA LEU A 126 -6.06 16.23 6.23
C LEU A 126 -7.40 15.99 5.54
N ASN A 127 -7.38 15.45 4.33
CA ASN A 127 -8.57 15.10 3.56
C ASN A 127 -8.97 13.62 3.73
N TYR A 128 -8.30 12.89 4.62
CA TYR A 128 -8.64 11.51 4.89
C TYR A 128 -10.04 11.39 5.53
N LYS A 129 -10.86 10.50 4.96
CA LYS A 129 -12.16 10.11 5.51
C LYS A 129 -12.20 8.60 5.66
N ALA A 130 -12.55 8.14 6.85
CA ALA A 130 -12.75 6.72 7.11
C ALA A 130 -13.96 6.16 6.32
N PRO A 131 -13.99 4.88 5.93
CA PRO A 131 -12.94 3.91 6.16
C PRO A 131 -11.81 4.01 5.11
N MET A 132 -10.61 3.52 5.45
CA MET A 132 -9.43 3.48 4.57
C MET A 132 -9.73 2.85 3.20
N ARG A 133 -10.56 1.83 3.17
CA ARG A 133 -11.02 1.17 1.94
C ARG A 133 -11.57 2.17 0.91
N ASN A 134 -12.46 3.05 1.35
CA ASN A 134 -13.10 4.04 0.48
C ASN A 134 -12.09 5.09 -0.01
N PHE A 135 -11.15 5.49 0.85
CA PHE A 135 -10.09 6.41 0.51
C PHE A 135 -9.20 5.85 -0.60
N LEU A 136 -8.80 4.57 -0.50
CA LEU A 136 -8.01 3.88 -1.51
C LEU A 136 -8.80 3.60 -2.80
N ASN A 137 -10.09 3.27 -2.70
CA ASN A 137 -10.94 3.07 -3.87
C ASN A 137 -11.10 4.37 -4.67
N ALA A 138 -11.28 5.50 -3.98
CA ALA A 138 -11.35 6.81 -4.61
C ALA A 138 -10.05 7.15 -5.35
N GLU A 139 -8.90 6.91 -4.74
CA GLU A 139 -7.60 7.13 -5.38
C GLU A 139 -7.43 6.28 -6.64
N ALA A 140 -7.66 4.97 -6.54
CA ALA A 140 -7.50 4.05 -7.66
C ALA A 140 -8.43 4.40 -8.85
N ARG A 141 -9.65 4.87 -8.55
CA ARG A 141 -10.62 5.29 -9.56
C ARG A 141 -10.22 6.61 -10.22
N GLU A 142 -9.92 7.63 -9.42
CA GLU A 142 -9.67 8.99 -9.90
C GLU A 142 -8.37 9.09 -10.69
N LYS A 143 -7.37 8.32 -10.30
CA LYS A 143 -6.05 8.30 -10.94
C LYS A 143 -5.89 7.21 -12.00
N ARG A 144 -6.95 6.46 -12.34
CA ARG A 144 -6.88 5.33 -13.28
C ARG A 144 -6.09 5.66 -14.55
N ASP A 145 -6.37 6.82 -15.12
CA ASP A 145 -5.78 7.31 -16.37
C ASP A 145 -4.88 8.54 -16.11
N ILE A 146 -4.03 8.45 -15.07
CA ILE A 146 -3.08 9.51 -14.66
C ILE A 146 -2.16 9.93 -15.81
N SER A 147 -1.84 11.22 -15.91
CA SER A 147 -0.93 11.73 -16.95
C SER A 147 0.51 11.19 -16.74
N ASP A 148 1.27 11.05 -17.84
CA ASP A 148 2.67 10.61 -17.78
C ASP A 148 3.55 11.55 -16.94
N LYS A 149 3.26 12.85 -16.97
CA LYS A 149 3.95 13.87 -16.17
C LYS A 149 3.71 13.62 -14.68
N ASP A 150 2.45 13.52 -14.25
CA ASP A 150 2.09 13.32 -12.86
C ASP A 150 2.60 11.96 -12.36
N LEU A 151 2.58 10.95 -13.24
CA LEU A 151 3.11 9.63 -12.94
C LEU A 151 4.62 9.64 -12.71
N THR A 152 5.36 10.40 -13.51
CA THR A 152 6.81 10.55 -13.36
C THR A 152 7.15 11.25 -12.05
N GLU A 153 6.41 12.31 -11.69
CA GLU A 153 6.56 13.02 -10.42
C GLU A 153 6.25 12.09 -9.23
N LEU A 154 5.15 11.35 -9.30
CA LEU A 154 4.75 10.39 -8.27
C LEU A 154 5.80 9.31 -8.03
N LYS A 155 6.33 8.69 -9.11
CA LYS A 155 7.39 7.69 -9.02
C LYS A 155 8.67 8.26 -8.42
N SER A 156 9.03 9.49 -8.78
CA SER A 156 10.19 10.18 -8.21
C SER A 156 10.02 10.41 -6.71
N ALA A 157 8.87 10.91 -6.28
CA ALA A 157 8.55 11.13 -4.87
C ALA A 157 8.54 9.82 -4.07
N PHE A 158 7.98 8.75 -4.61
CA PHE A 158 7.99 7.42 -4.00
C PHE A 158 9.41 6.91 -3.79
N LYS A 159 10.24 6.98 -4.83
CA LYS A 159 11.64 6.56 -4.77
C LYS A 159 12.44 7.41 -3.78
N ASN A 160 12.16 8.71 -3.70
CA ASN A 160 12.75 9.60 -2.71
C ASN A 160 12.50 9.11 -1.28
N SER A 161 11.23 8.83 -0.95
CA SER A 161 10.86 8.28 0.36
C SER A 161 11.54 6.97 0.64
N CYS A 162 11.53 6.01 -0.30
CA CYS A 162 12.15 4.71 -0.12
C CYS A 162 13.66 4.81 0.21
N GLN A 163 14.39 5.67 -0.50
CA GLN A 163 15.82 5.85 -0.31
C GLN A 163 16.15 6.49 1.04
N ILE A 164 15.41 7.53 1.44
CA ILE A 164 15.59 8.16 2.75
C ILE A 164 15.29 7.17 3.87
N ILE A 165 14.16 6.47 3.80
CA ILE A 165 13.74 5.50 4.81
C ILE A 165 14.75 4.34 4.91
N ARG A 166 15.24 3.86 3.77
CA ARG A 166 16.26 2.82 3.74
C ARG A 166 17.54 3.26 4.47
N SER A 167 17.96 4.50 4.26
CA SER A 167 19.16 5.06 4.90
C SER A 167 18.98 5.28 6.40
N ALA A 168 17.79 5.78 6.83
CA ALA A 168 17.52 6.08 8.25
C ALA A 168 17.24 4.82 9.09
N PHE A 169 16.47 3.89 8.56
CA PHE A 169 15.90 2.79 9.34
C PHE A 169 16.33 1.39 8.86
N GLY A 170 16.80 1.26 7.62
CA GLY A 170 17.20 -0.01 7.05
C GLY A 170 16.11 -1.09 7.16
N LYS A 171 16.47 -2.27 7.68
CA LYS A 171 15.54 -3.39 7.91
C LYS A 171 14.55 -3.16 9.06
N ASN A 172 14.71 -2.10 9.83
CA ASN A 172 13.80 -1.72 10.92
C ASN A 172 12.74 -0.71 10.46
N ALA A 173 12.76 -0.29 9.21
CA ALA A 173 11.69 0.51 8.66
C ALA A 173 10.31 -0.11 8.95
N PHE A 174 9.37 0.73 9.31
CA PHE A 174 7.97 0.36 9.59
C PHE A 174 7.78 -0.66 10.72
N LYS A 175 8.74 -0.75 11.65
CA LYS A 175 8.66 -1.60 12.83
C LYS A 175 8.49 -0.77 14.09
N ARG A 176 7.73 -1.31 15.04
CA ARG A 176 7.59 -0.74 16.37
C ARG A 176 8.90 -0.92 17.15
N PHE A 177 9.32 0.13 17.88
CA PHE A 177 10.38 0.03 18.86
C PHE A 177 9.77 -0.02 20.28
N TYR A 178 10.26 -0.90 21.12
CA TYR A 178 9.81 -1.07 22.50
C TYR A 178 10.92 -0.68 23.48
N LYS A 179 10.53 -0.08 24.63
CA LYS A 179 11.46 0.15 25.75
C LYS A 179 12.10 -1.17 26.20
N GLY A 180 13.28 -1.05 26.76
CA GLY A 180 14.00 -2.19 27.30
C GLY A 180 13.23 -2.93 28.40
N LYS A 181 13.46 -4.21 28.47
CA LYS A 181 12.99 -5.15 29.49
C LYS A 181 14.18 -5.86 30.08
N ASP A 182 13.96 -6.65 31.14
CA ASP A 182 14.95 -7.59 31.64
C ASP A 182 15.50 -8.46 30.46
N GLY A 183 16.80 -8.46 30.29
CA GLY A 183 17.49 -9.11 29.18
C GLY A 183 17.67 -8.31 27.87
N GLN A 184 17.01 -7.14 27.74
CA GLN A 184 17.17 -6.22 26.60
C GLN A 184 17.11 -4.76 27.09
N PRO A 185 18.07 -4.29 27.89
CA PRO A 185 18.01 -2.98 28.56
C PRO A 185 17.95 -1.80 27.58
N ASN A 186 18.52 -1.95 26.38
CA ASN A 186 18.57 -0.89 25.36
C ASN A 186 17.33 -0.81 24.47
N GLY A 187 16.29 -1.60 24.74
CA GLY A 187 15.11 -1.72 23.89
C GLY A 187 15.35 -2.59 22.66
N TYR A 188 14.27 -2.78 21.88
CA TYR A 188 14.32 -3.62 20.69
C TYR A 188 13.27 -3.24 19.64
N TRP A 189 13.60 -3.48 18.39
CA TRP A 189 12.67 -3.38 17.28
C TRP A 189 11.83 -4.65 17.16
N GLU A 190 10.54 -4.50 16.91
CA GLU A 190 9.62 -5.62 16.60
C GLU A 190 10.18 -6.45 15.43
N PRO A 191 10.50 -7.73 15.62
CA PRO A 191 11.22 -8.48 14.60
C PRO A 191 10.37 -8.86 13.38
N LYS A 192 9.06 -9.06 13.58
CA LYS A 192 8.19 -9.70 12.57
C LYS A 192 7.04 -8.83 12.10
N LYS A 193 6.49 -7.97 12.97
CA LYS A 193 5.25 -7.23 12.66
C LYS A 193 5.56 -5.94 11.89
N PHE A 194 5.00 -5.83 10.69
CA PHE A 194 4.96 -4.59 9.92
C PHE A 194 3.88 -3.66 10.46
N ASN A 195 4.20 -2.39 10.68
CA ASN A 195 3.26 -1.37 11.13
C ASN A 195 2.90 -0.44 9.97
N THR A 196 1.69 -0.58 9.46
CA THR A 196 1.19 0.22 8.33
C THR A 196 1.02 1.70 8.69
N SER A 197 0.79 2.02 9.96
CA SER A 197 0.67 3.42 10.41
C SER A 197 2.01 4.15 10.35
N LEU A 198 3.10 3.47 10.72
CA LEU A 198 4.46 3.99 10.55
C LEU A 198 4.82 4.12 9.06
N TYR A 199 4.40 3.15 8.24
CA TYR A 199 4.56 3.24 6.79
C TYR A 199 3.92 4.51 6.22
N ASP A 200 2.66 4.78 6.57
CA ASP A 200 1.92 5.93 6.07
C ASP A 200 2.65 7.24 6.36
N ILE A 201 3.04 7.48 7.62
CA ILE A 201 3.68 8.74 8.03
C ILE A 201 5.07 8.92 7.45
N LEU A 202 5.90 7.86 7.42
CA LEU A 202 7.26 7.95 6.91
C LEU A 202 7.27 8.15 5.39
N MET A 203 6.50 7.35 4.65
CA MET A 203 6.45 7.45 3.20
C MET A 203 5.93 8.81 2.72
N TYR A 204 4.91 9.34 3.39
CA TYR A 204 4.35 10.65 3.08
C TYR A 204 5.36 11.77 3.37
N SER A 205 5.95 11.76 4.56
CA SER A 205 6.77 12.89 5.02
C SER A 205 8.05 13.08 4.23
N PHE A 206 8.63 12.01 3.70
CA PHE A 206 9.87 12.09 2.92
C PHE A 206 9.66 12.22 1.41
N ALA A 207 8.43 12.28 0.92
CA ALA A 207 8.12 12.24 -0.51
C ALA A 207 8.79 13.37 -1.31
N LYS A 208 8.84 14.58 -0.77
CA LYS A 208 9.40 15.78 -1.42
C LYS A 208 10.55 16.42 -0.62
N GLU A 209 11.04 15.76 0.43
CA GLU A 209 12.14 16.31 1.22
C GLU A 209 13.48 16.23 0.46
N ASP A 210 14.33 17.21 0.72
CA ASP A 210 15.72 17.19 0.22
C ASP A 210 16.51 16.10 0.95
N LYS A 211 16.98 15.13 0.19
CA LYS A 211 17.78 14.00 0.73
C LYS A 211 19.00 14.46 1.50
N ASN A 212 19.73 15.45 1.01
CA ASN A 212 20.95 15.92 1.65
C ASN A 212 20.66 16.47 3.04
N LYS A 213 19.57 17.22 3.16
CA LYS A 213 19.08 17.77 4.42
C LYS A 213 18.74 16.66 5.43
N VAL A 214 18.05 15.62 4.97
CA VAL A 214 17.69 14.48 5.84
C VAL A 214 18.92 13.64 6.17
N TYR A 215 19.80 13.39 5.21
CA TYR A 215 21.01 12.56 5.39
C TYR A 215 22.00 13.15 6.42
N GLN A 216 22.04 14.47 6.57
CA GLN A 216 22.82 15.12 7.62
C GLN A 216 22.26 14.90 9.02
N ASN A 217 21.01 14.44 9.15
CA ASN A 217 20.27 14.31 10.41
C ASN A 217 19.69 12.90 10.66
N LEU A 218 20.22 11.85 9.99
CA LEU A 218 19.64 10.49 10.04
C LEU A 218 19.50 9.93 11.45
N ASP A 219 20.51 10.09 12.29
CA ASP A 219 20.48 9.59 13.67
C ASP A 219 19.42 10.32 14.48
N SER A 220 19.36 11.66 14.40
CA SER A 220 18.34 12.47 15.06
C SER A 220 16.92 12.11 14.61
N VAL A 221 16.71 11.88 13.32
CA VAL A 221 15.43 11.43 12.75
C VAL A 221 15.02 10.08 13.32
N LYS A 222 15.97 9.14 13.42
CA LYS A 222 15.73 7.81 13.98
C LYS A 222 15.42 7.87 15.47
N GLU A 223 16.23 8.61 16.24
CA GLU A 223 16.05 8.78 17.68
C GLU A 223 14.71 9.45 18.00
N ALA A 224 14.32 10.45 17.24
CA ALA A 224 13.05 11.13 17.41
C ALA A 224 11.84 10.21 17.18
N LEU A 225 11.89 9.34 16.16
CA LEU A 225 10.84 8.34 15.96
C LEU A 225 10.81 7.31 17.11
N VAL A 226 11.98 6.91 17.62
CA VAL A 226 12.09 6.03 18.78
C VAL A 226 11.49 6.71 20.01
N ALA A 227 11.79 7.99 20.26
CA ALA A 227 11.22 8.76 21.37
C ALA A 227 9.69 8.81 21.29
N LEU A 228 9.11 9.16 20.13
CA LEU A 228 7.65 9.10 19.93
C LEU A 228 7.06 7.72 20.25
N MET A 229 7.75 6.66 19.87
CA MET A 229 7.30 5.30 20.13
C MET A 229 7.46 4.84 21.59
N THR A 230 8.26 5.52 22.38
CA THR A 230 8.59 5.08 23.76
C THR A 230 8.12 6.04 24.86
N GLU A 231 7.88 7.30 24.52
CA GLU A 231 7.60 8.36 25.49
C GLU A 231 6.23 9.03 25.27
N ASP A 232 5.67 8.91 24.06
CA ASP A 232 4.39 9.52 23.72
C ASP A 232 3.29 8.46 23.57
N GLN A 233 2.50 8.27 24.64
CA GLN A 233 1.44 7.26 24.66
C GLN A 233 0.34 7.51 23.61
N GLU A 234 -0.01 8.78 23.34
CA GLU A 234 -1.02 9.10 22.32
C GLU A 234 -0.54 8.72 20.92
N PHE A 235 0.75 8.96 20.63
CA PHE A 235 1.33 8.49 19.35
C PHE A 235 1.33 6.97 19.26
N VAL A 236 1.68 6.29 20.35
CA VAL A 236 1.64 4.82 20.43
C VAL A 236 0.23 4.31 20.15
N ASP A 237 -0.78 4.87 20.80
CA ASP A 237 -2.17 4.48 20.58
C ASP A 237 -2.61 4.75 19.13
N ALA A 238 -2.19 5.87 18.53
CA ALA A 238 -2.53 6.21 17.15
C ALA A 238 -1.88 5.30 16.08
N ILE A 239 -0.78 4.60 16.42
CA ILE A 239 -0.14 3.65 15.52
C ILE A 239 -0.52 2.18 15.80
N GLU A 240 -1.18 1.89 16.93
CA GLU A 240 -1.53 0.51 17.34
C GLU A 240 -3.03 0.28 17.51
N LEU A 241 -3.81 1.32 17.93
CA LEU A 241 -5.24 1.22 18.23
C LEU A 241 -6.06 2.02 17.22
N SER A 242 -7.18 1.45 16.75
CA SER A 242 -8.12 2.13 15.84
C SER A 242 -7.44 2.90 14.69
N THR A 243 -6.38 2.34 14.15
CA THR A 243 -5.40 2.98 13.24
C THR A 243 -5.99 3.58 11.96
N SER A 244 -7.24 3.23 11.61
CA SER A 244 -7.99 3.76 10.46
C SER A 244 -9.02 4.83 10.82
N SER A 245 -9.15 5.22 12.10
CA SER A 245 -9.99 6.35 12.48
C SER A 245 -9.36 7.67 12.00
N VAL A 246 -10.19 8.69 11.74
CA VAL A 246 -9.69 10.00 11.30
C VAL A 246 -8.78 10.61 12.38
N GLN A 247 -9.17 10.49 13.66
CA GLN A 247 -8.41 11.01 14.79
C GLN A 247 -7.01 10.39 14.88
N ALA A 248 -6.91 9.05 14.81
CA ALA A 248 -5.63 8.35 14.87
C ALA A 248 -4.74 8.69 13.68
N VAL A 249 -5.32 8.80 12.46
CA VAL A 249 -4.58 9.22 11.26
C VAL A 249 -4.03 10.63 11.45
N THR A 250 -4.87 11.60 11.74
CA THR A 250 -4.46 13.00 11.92
C THR A 250 -3.38 13.14 13.01
N LEU A 251 -3.62 12.54 14.18
CA LEU A 251 -2.71 12.66 15.32
C LEU A 251 -1.30 12.13 15.01
N ARG A 252 -1.17 10.92 14.43
CA ARG A 252 0.15 10.37 14.13
C ARG A 252 0.90 11.13 13.05
N PHE A 253 0.18 11.68 12.05
CA PHE A 253 0.80 12.52 11.03
C PHE A 253 1.28 13.85 11.62
N ASP A 254 0.45 14.53 12.41
CA ASP A 254 0.79 15.82 13.02
C ASP A 254 1.97 15.68 13.98
N LYS A 255 1.94 14.72 14.91
CA LYS A 255 3.04 14.49 15.85
C LYS A 255 4.35 14.19 15.14
N TRP A 256 4.33 13.29 14.16
CA TRP A 256 5.53 12.96 13.40
C TRP A 256 6.05 14.17 12.62
N ARG A 257 5.19 14.90 11.94
CA ARG A 257 5.59 16.06 11.12
C ARG A 257 6.15 17.18 11.98
N LEU A 258 5.53 17.50 13.11
CA LEU A 258 6.05 18.48 14.08
C LEU A 258 7.43 18.08 14.60
N THR A 259 7.59 16.83 14.98
CA THR A 259 8.88 16.29 15.43
C THR A 259 9.94 16.35 14.32
N LEU A 260 9.61 15.95 13.11
CA LEU A 260 10.52 16.01 11.97
C LEU A 260 10.91 17.47 11.65
N GLN A 261 9.94 18.39 11.71
CA GLN A 261 10.18 19.83 11.48
C GLN A 261 11.18 20.43 12.48
N SER A 262 11.18 20.00 13.73
CA SER A 262 12.14 20.46 14.74
C SER A 262 13.59 20.03 14.42
N ILE A 263 13.76 18.95 13.63
CA ILE A 263 15.08 18.39 13.29
C ILE A 263 15.59 18.95 11.97
N ILE A 264 14.77 18.93 10.93
CA ILE A 264 15.18 19.30 9.57
C ILE A 264 14.62 20.64 9.10
N GLY A 265 13.90 21.37 9.95
CA GLY A 265 13.24 22.65 9.63
C GLY A 265 11.93 22.45 8.85
N ILE A 266 11.56 23.43 8.00
CA ILE A 266 10.29 23.40 7.28
C ILE A 266 10.16 22.15 6.42
N ILE A 267 9.07 21.41 6.61
CA ILE A 267 8.73 20.19 5.87
C ILE A 267 7.90 20.57 4.64
N VAL A 268 8.28 20.03 3.49
CA VAL A 268 7.52 20.22 2.25
C VAL A 268 6.26 19.36 2.28
N ASP A 269 5.09 19.99 2.17
CA ASP A 269 3.85 19.23 1.99
C ASP A 269 3.79 18.71 0.54
N PRO A 270 3.56 17.41 0.32
CA PRO A 270 3.47 16.83 -1.02
C PRO A 270 2.46 17.53 -1.92
N ASN A 271 1.37 18.03 -1.37
CA ASN A 271 0.32 18.73 -2.12
C ASN A 271 0.56 20.23 -2.29
N ASN A 272 1.71 20.75 -1.86
CA ASN A 272 1.99 22.20 -1.92
C ASN A 272 0.96 23.09 -1.18
N GLN A 273 0.15 22.50 -0.30
CA GLN A 273 -0.72 23.23 0.60
C GLN A 273 0.13 23.69 1.77
N THR A 274 0.51 24.94 1.79
CA THR A 274 1.08 25.60 2.97
C THR A 274 0.00 25.60 4.04
N VAL A 275 -0.03 24.55 4.86
CA VAL A 275 -0.84 24.53 6.07
C VAL A 275 -0.10 25.38 7.09
N ASN A 276 -0.45 26.66 7.16
CA ASN A 276 -0.14 27.50 8.29
C ASN A 276 -0.89 26.90 9.51
N HIS A 277 -0.29 25.92 10.17
CA HIS A 277 -0.70 25.53 11.50
C HIS A 277 -0.26 26.69 12.43
N THR A 278 -1.15 27.66 12.61
CA THR A 278 -1.12 28.47 13.81
C THR A 278 -1.28 27.50 14.97
N CYS A 279 -0.22 27.30 15.71
CA CYS A 279 -0.23 26.61 17.00
C CYS A 279 -1.41 27.14 17.81
N PRO A 280 -2.32 26.32 18.33
CA PRO A 280 -3.21 26.82 19.38
C PRO A 280 -2.32 27.23 20.54
N GLU A 281 -2.37 28.52 20.93
CA GLU A 281 -1.70 29.05 22.09
C GLU A 281 -2.04 28.16 23.29
N ILE A 282 -1.03 27.51 23.84
CA ILE A 282 -1.13 26.84 25.12
C ILE A 282 -1.32 27.98 26.13
N ARG A 283 -2.56 28.24 26.53
CA ARG A 283 -2.83 29.06 27.70
C ARG A 283 -2.39 28.26 28.92
N ILE A 284 -1.35 28.79 29.57
CA ILE A 284 -0.83 28.37 30.88
C ILE A 284 -1.91 28.64 31.92
#